data_6ca6cd8b1e32e1877345c7d9b85ce05e
#
_entry.id   6ca6cd8b1e32e1877345c7d9b85ce05e
#
_cell.length_a   1.000
_cell.length_b   1.000
_cell.length_c   1.000
_cell.angle_alpha   90.00
_cell.angle_beta   90.00
_cell.angle_gamma   90.00
#
_symmetry.space_group_name_H-M   'P 1'
#
loop_
_entity.id
_entity.type
_entity.pdbx_description
1 polymer ?
#
loop_
_entity_poly.entity_id
_entity_poly.type
_entity_poly.pdbx_seq_one_letter_code
_entity_poly.pdbx_strand_id
1 'polypeptide(L)'
;KNRELHRSVVLRLTEQIQNCILVHQQPNARIARSGNLDPERVWRAPLLDDSRVFRCAEEENQPSFTVDLLLDASASRLHCQEVIAAQGAILAESLSRCHIPVRVSSFCSLRGYTVLRVLKHFKDKQWQGVNQYFASGWNRDGLALRAAGDLLDFDPGPAPRHLLILLTDASPNDSRRIPPS
;
A
#
# COMPACT_ATOMS: atom_id res chain seq x y z
N LYS A 1 -6.15 17.44 -22.10
CA LYS A 1 -7.29 17.45 -21.17
C LYS A 1 -7.22 16.28 -20.17
N ASN A 2 -7.06 15.02 -20.61
CA ASN A 2 -6.98 13.85 -19.68
C ASN A 2 -5.73 13.87 -18.79
N ARG A 3 -4.57 14.31 -19.30
CA ARG A 3 -3.33 14.39 -18.51
C ARG A 3 -3.38 15.44 -17.40
N GLU A 4 -4.04 16.56 -17.63
CA GLU A 4 -4.21 17.61 -16.62
C GLU A 4 -5.19 17.17 -15.54
N LEU A 5 -6.27 16.50 -15.90
CA LEU A 5 -7.22 15.90 -14.96
C LEU A 5 -6.52 14.83 -14.10
N HIS A 6 -5.77 13.93 -14.73
CA HIS A 6 -4.98 12.92 -14.00
C HIS A 6 -4.04 13.58 -12.98
N ARG A 7 -3.28 14.59 -13.42
CA ARG A 7 -2.34 15.31 -12.53
C ARG A 7 -3.04 15.99 -11.35
N SER A 8 -4.19 16.63 -11.57
CA SER A 8 -4.95 17.30 -10.50
C SER A 8 -5.50 16.29 -9.48
N VAL A 9 -5.99 15.14 -9.94
CA VAL A 9 -6.48 14.06 -9.06
C VAL A 9 -5.34 13.47 -8.24
N VAL A 10 -4.19 13.20 -8.86
CA VAL A 10 -3.00 12.69 -8.15
C VAL A 10 -2.56 13.69 -7.07
N LEU A 11 -2.46 14.98 -7.37
CA LEU A 11 -2.05 15.99 -6.39
C LEU A 11 -3.02 16.04 -5.21
N ARG A 12 -4.32 16.10 -5.47
CA ARG A 12 -5.35 16.13 -4.43
C ARG A 12 -5.31 14.89 -3.54
N LEU A 13 -5.17 13.72 -4.15
CA LEU A 13 -5.08 12.47 -3.40
C LEU A 13 -3.79 12.40 -2.57
N THR A 14 -2.67 12.87 -3.13
CA THR A 14 -1.39 12.98 -2.40
C THR A 14 -1.52 13.85 -1.16
N GLU A 15 -2.14 15.04 -1.29
CA GLU A 15 -2.38 15.93 -0.15
C GLU A 15 -3.27 15.29 0.92
N GLN A 16 -4.34 14.60 0.51
CA GLN A 16 -5.23 13.89 1.44
C GLN A 16 -4.50 12.77 2.18
N ILE A 17 -3.68 11.97 1.49
CA ILE A 17 -2.87 10.92 2.09
C ILE A 17 -1.86 11.53 3.08
N GLN A 18 -1.13 12.57 2.69
CA GLN A 18 -0.17 13.24 3.56
C GLN A 18 -0.83 13.80 4.82
N ASN A 19 -1.97 14.46 4.70
CA ASN A 19 -2.71 14.97 5.85
C ASN A 19 -3.17 13.84 6.77
N CYS A 20 -3.64 12.72 6.21
CA CYS A 20 -4.06 11.56 6.99
C CYS A 20 -2.87 10.95 7.76
N ILE A 21 -1.71 10.84 7.12
CA ILE A 21 -0.48 10.36 7.76
C ILE A 21 -0.05 11.30 8.89
N LEU A 22 -0.01 12.61 8.65
CA LEU A 22 0.38 13.61 9.65
C LEU A 22 -0.52 13.59 10.88
N VAL A 23 -1.83 13.42 10.70
CA VAL A 23 -2.79 13.33 11.81
C VAL A 23 -2.58 12.07 12.64
N HIS A 24 -2.14 10.97 12.03
CA HIS A 24 -1.97 9.68 12.69
C HIS A 24 -0.52 9.38 13.11
N GLN A 25 0.45 10.16 12.67
CA GLN A 25 1.81 10.12 13.20
C GLN A 25 1.82 10.76 14.59
N GLN A 26 1.57 9.95 15.63
CA GLN A 26 1.95 10.36 16.97
C GLN A 26 3.49 10.41 17.00
N PRO A 27 4.09 11.54 17.40
CA PRO A 27 5.53 11.59 17.59
C PRO A 27 5.90 10.54 18.64
N ASN A 28 6.58 9.49 18.24
CA ASN A 28 7.19 8.52 19.14
C ASN A 28 8.31 9.27 19.87
N ALA A 29 7.97 9.87 21.01
CA ALA A 29 8.93 10.51 21.87
C ALA A 29 9.73 9.41 22.59
N ARG A 30 10.94 9.16 22.14
CA ARG A 30 11.88 8.29 22.84
C ARG A 30 12.51 9.05 24.00
N ILE A 31 12.56 8.38 25.15
CA ILE A 31 13.26 8.92 26.32
C ILE A 31 14.76 8.79 26.08
N ALA A 32 15.46 9.94 26.12
CA ALA A 32 16.87 10.05 25.80
C ALA A 32 17.64 10.84 26.87
N ARG A 33 18.97 10.88 26.74
CA ARG A 33 19.85 11.68 27.58
C ARG A 33 20.05 13.10 27.05
N SER A 34 19.53 13.41 25.87
CA SER A 34 19.61 14.72 25.20
C SER A 34 18.34 14.96 24.38
N GLY A 35 17.95 16.22 24.19
CA GLY A 35 16.74 16.62 23.47
C GLY A 35 15.93 17.65 24.23
N ASN A 36 14.61 17.64 24.08
CA ASN A 36 13.71 18.52 24.84
C ASN A 36 13.48 17.93 26.23
N LEU A 37 13.66 18.76 27.26
CA LEU A 37 13.45 18.33 28.64
C LEU A 37 12.01 17.87 28.85
N ASP A 38 11.82 16.72 29.49
CA ASP A 38 10.50 16.20 29.87
C ASP A 38 10.15 16.71 31.29
N PRO A 39 9.22 17.67 31.45
CA PRO A 39 8.86 18.21 32.73
C PRO A 39 8.36 17.18 33.74
N GLU A 40 7.73 16.09 33.24
CA GLU A 40 7.21 15.05 34.10
C GLU A 40 8.30 14.09 34.62
N ARG A 41 9.51 14.15 34.05
CA ARG A 41 10.65 13.27 34.38
C ARG A 41 11.85 13.97 34.94
N VAL A 42 11.89 15.32 34.92
CA VAL A 42 13.03 16.09 35.35
C VAL A 42 13.45 15.80 36.81
N TRP A 43 12.49 15.47 37.66
CA TRP A 43 12.72 15.13 39.08
C TRP A 43 13.51 13.82 39.26
N ARG A 44 13.57 12.94 38.23
CA ARG A 44 14.30 11.67 38.31
C ARG A 44 15.82 11.87 38.31
N ALA A 45 16.30 12.92 37.67
CA ALA A 45 17.73 13.20 37.60
C ALA A 45 18.34 13.37 39.00
N PRO A 46 17.83 14.24 39.88
CA PRO A 46 18.41 14.42 41.21
C PRO A 46 18.05 13.33 42.22
N LEU A 47 16.89 12.68 42.06
CA LEU A 47 16.41 11.69 43.05
C LEU A 47 16.81 10.27 42.76
N LEU A 48 16.99 9.91 41.50
CA LEU A 48 17.23 8.52 41.04
C LEU A 48 18.54 8.39 40.26
N ASP A 49 19.31 9.49 40.12
CA ASP A 49 20.52 9.52 39.26
C ASP A 49 20.28 9.02 37.84
N ASP A 50 19.04 9.25 37.32
CA ASP A 50 18.64 8.83 35.96
C ASP A 50 18.69 10.04 35.03
N SER A 51 19.75 10.12 34.22
CA SER A 51 19.95 11.19 33.24
C SER A 51 19.02 11.15 32.02
N ARG A 52 18.15 10.16 31.91
CA ARG A 52 17.19 10.00 30.81
C ARG A 52 15.90 10.78 31.07
N VAL A 53 16.01 12.10 31.06
CA VAL A 53 14.93 13.05 31.36
C VAL A 53 14.55 13.90 30.14
N PHE A 54 15.06 13.57 28.98
CA PHE A 54 14.77 14.27 27.74
C PHE A 54 13.86 13.45 26.83
N ARG A 55 12.98 14.14 26.11
CA ARG A 55 12.22 13.59 24.98
C ARG A 55 12.96 13.94 23.69
N CYS A 56 13.38 12.94 22.95
CA CYS A 56 13.88 13.09 21.59
C CYS A 56 12.76 12.66 20.64
N ALA A 57 12.34 13.55 19.74
CA ALA A 57 11.47 13.17 18.64
C ALA A 57 12.31 12.33 17.68
N GLU A 58 12.03 11.05 17.59
CA GLU A 58 12.57 10.21 16.54
C GLU A 58 11.77 10.53 15.27
N GLU A 59 12.34 11.31 14.36
CA GLU A 59 11.83 11.43 13.01
C GLU A 59 12.05 10.08 12.33
N GLU A 60 11.06 9.19 12.40
CA GLU A 60 11.02 8.00 11.55
C GLU A 60 10.84 8.48 10.10
N ASN A 61 11.95 8.75 9.42
CA ASN A 61 11.99 9.04 7.98
C ASN A 61 11.64 7.81 7.11
N GLN A 62 11.23 6.71 7.72
CA GLN A 62 10.80 5.50 6.99
C GLN A 62 9.29 5.36 7.02
N PRO A 63 8.68 4.93 5.90
CA PRO A 63 7.25 4.68 5.87
C PRO A 63 6.91 3.60 6.90
N SER A 64 5.93 3.89 7.75
CA SER A 64 5.49 2.95 8.80
C SER A 64 4.74 1.73 8.25
N PHE A 65 4.39 1.74 6.97
CA PHE A 65 3.66 0.66 6.30
C PHE A 65 3.98 0.61 4.80
N THR A 66 3.74 -0.55 4.20
CA THR A 66 3.73 -0.77 2.76
C THR A 66 2.30 -0.97 2.28
N VAL A 67 2.06 -0.72 0.99
CA VAL A 67 0.75 -0.93 0.37
C VAL A 67 0.87 -1.97 -0.75
N ASP A 68 0.02 -2.99 -0.68
CA ASP A 68 -0.23 -3.93 -1.76
C ASP A 68 -1.57 -3.59 -2.40
N LEU A 69 -1.53 -3.17 -3.66
CA LEU A 69 -2.71 -2.87 -4.47
C LEU A 69 -3.02 -4.07 -5.36
N LEU A 70 -4.15 -4.72 -5.12
CA LEU A 70 -4.59 -5.91 -5.85
C LEU A 70 -5.77 -5.56 -6.76
N LEU A 71 -5.58 -5.68 -8.08
CA LEU A 71 -6.56 -5.32 -9.10
C LEU A 71 -7.24 -6.58 -9.64
N ASP A 72 -8.56 -6.62 -9.58
CA ASP A 72 -9.35 -7.66 -10.23
C ASP A 72 -9.25 -7.51 -11.75
N ALA A 73 -8.67 -8.51 -12.42
CA ALA A 73 -8.50 -8.56 -13.87
C ALA A 73 -9.40 -9.62 -14.52
N SER A 74 -10.57 -9.87 -13.95
CA SER A 74 -11.56 -10.76 -14.54
C SER A 74 -12.20 -10.20 -15.83
N ALA A 75 -12.75 -11.10 -16.66
CA ALA A 75 -13.35 -10.71 -17.94
C ALA A 75 -14.56 -9.76 -17.80
N SER A 76 -15.24 -9.74 -16.65
CA SER A 76 -16.28 -8.78 -16.34
C SER A 76 -15.77 -7.32 -16.38
N ARG A 77 -14.45 -7.12 -16.25
CA ARG A 77 -13.77 -5.82 -16.27
C ARG A 77 -13.37 -5.33 -17.66
N LEU A 78 -13.54 -6.11 -18.71
CA LEU A 78 -13.14 -5.72 -20.08
C LEU A 78 -13.68 -4.37 -20.51
N HIS A 79 -14.92 -4.04 -20.16
CA HIS A 79 -15.56 -2.77 -20.51
C HIS A 79 -15.05 -1.55 -19.72
N CYS A 80 -14.38 -1.76 -18.59
CA CYS A 80 -13.87 -0.70 -17.73
C CYS A 80 -12.37 -0.85 -17.40
N GLN A 81 -11.65 -1.71 -18.13
CA GLN A 81 -10.24 -2.00 -17.86
C GLN A 81 -9.35 -0.75 -17.86
N GLU A 82 -9.60 0.22 -18.75
CA GLU A 82 -8.86 1.47 -18.80
C GLU A 82 -9.09 2.31 -17.53
N VAL A 83 -10.32 2.30 -17.00
CA VAL A 83 -10.67 3.02 -15.78
C VAL A 83 -9.96 2.40 -14.57
N ILE A 84 -9.95 1.06 -14.47
CA ILE A 84 -9.28 0.35 -13.38
C ILE A 84 -7.77 0.57 -13.45
N ALA A 85 -7.19 0.45 -14.65
CA ALA A 85 -5.77 0.74 -14.85
C ALA A 85 -5.42 2.19 -14.46
N ALA A 86 -6.26 3.16 -14.84
CA ALA A 86 -6.07 4.57 -14.48
C ALA A 86 -6.19 4.79 -12.95
N GLN A 87 -7.16 4.16 -12.30
CA GLN A 87 -7.32 4.23 -10.83
C GLN A 87 -6.11 3.61 -10.12
N GLY A 88 -5.68 2.42 -10.54
CA GLY A 88 -4.49 1.77 -10.02
C GLY A 88 -3.22 2.62 -10.19
N ALA A 89 -3.06 3.25 -11.35
CA ALA A 89 -1.95 4.14 -11.64
C ALA A 89 -1.98 5.41 -10.77
N ILE A 90 -3.14 6.04 -10.60
CA ILE A 90 -3.34 7.23 -9.73
C ILE A 90 -2.95 6.89 -8.29
N LEU A 91 -3.46 5.77 -7.75
CA LEU A 91 -3.15 5.33 -6.40
C LEU A 91 -1.66 5.04 -6.24
N ALA A 92 -1.05 4.28 -7.17
CA ALA A 92 0.37 3.95 -7.13
C ALA A 92 1.26 5.19 -7.20
N GLU A 93 0.92 6.16 -8.07
CA GLU A 93 1.65 7.42 -8.17
C GLU A 93 1.51 8.26 -6.91
N SER A 94 0.29 8.41 -6.38
CA SER A 94 0.03 9.21 -5.17
C SER A 94 0.74 8.65 -3.94
N LEU A 95 0.69 7.33 -3.73
CA LEU A 95 1.40 6.65 -2.65
C LEU A 95 2.91 6.78 -2.79
N SER A 96 3.44 6.62 -4.01
CA SER A 96 4.87 6.78 -4.28
C SER A 96 5.35 8.21 -4.02
N ARG A 97 4.53 9.23 -4.31
CA ARG A 97 4.82 10.64 -3.98
C ARG A 97 4.85 10.90 -2.47
N CYS A 98 4.07 10.15 -1.70
CA CYS A 98 4.11 10.17 -0.24
C CYS A 98 5.25 9.32 0.35
N HIS A 99 6.17 8.80 -0.47
CA HIS A 99 7.26 7.91 -0.07
C HIS A 99 6.77 6.60 0.56
N ILE A 100 5.52 6.20 0.31
CA ILE A 100 4.98 4.93 0.75
C ILE A 100 5.33 3.86 -0.30
N PRO A 101 6.03 2.78 0.08
CA PRO A 101 6.31 1.69 -0.82
C PRO A 101 4.99 1.03 -1.26
N VAL A 102 4.79 0.92 -2.58
CA VAL A 102 3.60 0.33 -3.15
C VAL A 102 3.96 -0.74 -4.17
N ARG A 103 3.34 -1.91 -4.03
CA ARG A 103 3.34 -2.98 -5.02
C ARG A 103 1.95 -3.04 -5.65
N VAL A 104 1.88 -3.18 -6.96
CA VAL A 104 0.62 -3.33 -7.69
C VAL A 104 0.63 -4.68 -8.39
N SER A 105 -0.40 -5.45 -8.12
CA SER A 105 -0.62 -6.76 -8.74
C SER A 105 -2.01 -6.84 -9.34
N SER A 106 -2.18 -7.62 -10.39
CA SER A 106 -3.49 -7.97 -10.93
C SER A 106 -3.70 -9.47 -10.83
N PHE A 107 -4.95 -9.89 -10.67
CA PHE A 107 -5.27 -11.31 -10.61
C PHE A 107 -6.40 -11.67 -11.56
N CYS A 108 -6.32 -12.88 -12.10
CA CYS A 108 -7.40 -13.53 -12.85
C CYS A 108 -7.23 -15.05 -12.74
N SER A 109 -8.30 -15.78 -13.05
CA SER A 109 -8.26 -17.25 -13.11
C SER A 109 -8.49 -17.73 -14.54
N LEU A 110 -7.52 -18.47 -15.07
CA LEU A 110 -7.51 -19.01 -16.42
C LEU A 110 -7.28 -20.52 -16.35
N ARG A 111 -8.11 -21.30 -17.05
CA ARG A 111 -7.96 -22.76 -17.15
C ARG A 111 -7.73 -23.48 -15.81
N GLY A 112 -8.43 -23.05 -14.75
CA GLY A 112 -8.30 -23.66 -13.42
C GLY A 112 -7.19 -23.09 -12.53
N TYR A 113 -6.32 -22.26 -13.07
CA TYR A 113 -5.23 -21.63 -12.32
C TYR A 113 -5.55 -20.17 -11.99
N THR A 114 -5.28 -19.76 -10.77
CA THR A 114 -5.30 -18.34 -10.42
C THR A 114 -3.91 -17.77 -10.63
N VAL A 115 -3.83 -16.75 -11.49
CA VAL A 115 -2.59 -16.09 -11.88
C VAL A 115 -2.55 -14.74 -11.18
N LEU A 116 -1.49 -14.50 -10.40
CA LEU A 116 -1.16 -13.21 -9.83
C LEU A 116 -0.01 -12.61 -10.65
N ARG A 117 -0.28 -11.47 -11.30
CA ARG A 117 0.72 -10.77 -12.11
C ARG A 117 1.14 -9.49 -11.41
N VAL A 118 2.41 -9.38 -11.07
CA VAL A 118 2.98 -8.15 -10.50
C VAL A 118 3.23 -7.15 -11.62
N LEU A 119 2.60 -5.99 -11.53
CA LEU A 119 2.69 -4.88 -12.49
C LEU A 119 3.72 -3.83 -12.05
N LYS A 120 3.91 -3.68 -10.73
CA LYS A 120 4.89 -2.79 -10.13
C LYS A 120 5.38 -3.41 -8.82
N HIS A 121 6.70 -3.47 -8.64
CA HIS A 121 7.33 -3.88 -7.38
C HIS A 121 7.56 -2.70 -6.45
N PHE A 122 7.80 -2.97 -5.15
CA PHE A 122 8.14 -1.94 -4.15
C PHE A 122 9.36 -1.10 -4.55
N LYS A 123 10.35 -1.72 -5.20
CA LYS A 123 11.61 -1.08 -5.60
C LYS A 123 11.50 -0.25 -6.88
N ASP A 124 10.42 -0.41 -7.65
CA ASP A 124 10.24 0.30 -8.89
C ASP A 124 9.87 1.76 -8.62
N LYS A 125 10.67 2.67 -9.12
CA LYS A 125 10.38 4.11 -9.04
C LYS A 125 9.27 4.54 -10.00
N GLN A 126 9.05 3.75 -11.05
CA GLN A 126 8.10 4.06 -12.12
C GLN A 126 6.80 3.28 -11.89
N TRP A 127 5.66 3.95 -12.06
CA TRP A 127 4.33 3.37 -11.94
C TRP A 127 3.74 2.92 -13.29
N GLN A 128 4.40 3.24 -14.41
CA GLN A 128 3.89 2.99 -15.77
C GLN A 128 3.63 1.51 -16.06
N GLY A 129 4.25 0.59 -15.32
CA GLY A 129 3.95 -0.85 -15.40
C GLY A 129 2.48 -1.18 -15.15
N VAL A 130 1.76 -0.34 -14.40
CA VAL A 130 0.31 -0.51 -14.14
C VAL A 130 -0.52 -0.40 -15.43
N ASN A 131 -0.05 0.34 -16.43
CA ASN A 131 -0.70 0.43 -17.74
C ASN A 131 -0.70 -0.89 -18.53
N GLN A 132 0.07 -1.90 -18.08
CA GLN A 132 0.03 -3.26 -18.63
C GLN A 132 -1.11 -4.11 -18.06
N TYR A 133 -1.98 -3.52 -17.23
CA TYR A 133 -3.18 -4.16 -16.76
C TYR A 133 -4.05 -4.61 -17.94
N PHE A 134 -4.51 -5.85 -17.87
CA PHE A 134 -5.37 -6.45 -18.89
C PHE A 134 -6.37 -7.38 -18.22
N ALA A 135 -7.65 -7.19 -18.51
CA ALA A 135 -8.74 -8.00 -17.97
C ALA A 135 -8.95 -9.27 -18.81
N SER A 136 -8.99 -10.43 -18.15
CA SER A 136 -9.24 -11.74 -18.77
C SER A 136 -9.64 -12.80 -17.73
N GLY A 137 -10.29 -13.86 -18.17
CA GLY A 137 -10.59 -15.01 -17.29
C GLY A 137 -11.68 -14.75 -16.25
N TRP A 138 -11.64 -15.53 -15.18
CA TRP A 138 -12.61 -15.50 -14.09
C TRP A 138 -12.01 -14.83 -12.85
N ASN A 139 -12.86 -14.37 -11.93
CA ASN A 139 -12.42 -13.91 -10.64
C ASN A 139 -12.59 -15.01 -9.58
N ARG A 140 -11.54 -15.23 -8.79
CA ARG A 140 -11.52 -16.08 -7.60
C ARG A 140 -10.84 -15.30 -6.50
N ASP A 141 -11.61 -14.42 -5.85
CA ASP A 141 -11.09 -13.46 -4.89
C ASP A 141 -10.42 -14.17 -3.69
N GLY A 142 -10.99 -15.29 -3.22
CA GLY A 142 -10.41 -16.06 -2.12
C GLY A 142 -9.04 -16.65 -2.45
N LEU A 143 -8.85 -17.19 -3.66
CA LEU A 143 -7.55 -17.69 -4.11
C LEU A 143 -6.56 -16.56 -4.38
N ALA A 144 -7.05 -15.43 -4.90
CA ALA A 144 -6.21 -14.25 -5.13
C ALA A 144 -5.69 -13.66 -3.82
N LEU A 145 -6.54 -13.59 -2.78
CA LEU A 145 -6.14 -13.13 -1.45
C LEU A 145 -5.12 -14.08 -0.81
N ARG A 146 -5.28 -15.40 -0.97
CA ARG A 146 -4.29 -16.38 -0.51
C ARG A 146 -2.97 -16.20 -1.23
N ALA A 147 -2.98 -16.09 -2.57
CA ALA A 147 -1.77 -15.85 -3.35
C ALA A 147 -1.09 -14.53 -3.00
N ALA A 148 -1.86 -13.48 -2.68
CA ALA A 148 -1.31 -12.22 -2.19
C ALA A 148 -0.65 -12.37 -0.82
N GLY A 149 -1.22 -13.21 0.07
CA GLY A 149 -0.61 -13.57 1.34
C GLY A 149 0.72 -14.32 1.15
N ASP A 150 0.74 -15.36 0.32
CA ASP A 150 1.96 -16.10 -0.01
C ASP A 150 3.04 -15.18 -0.62
N LEU A 151 2.63 -14.22 -1.45
CA LEU A 151 3.54 -13.23 -2.01
C LEU A 151 4.10 -12.27 -0.95
N LEU A 152 3.31 -11.91 0.07
CA LEU A 152 3.76 -11.11 1.21
C LEU A 152 4.78 -11.88 2.06
N ASP A 153 4.57 -13.17 2.29
CA ASP A 153 5.51 -14.02 3.01
C ASP A 153 6.84 -14.17 2.27
N PHE A 154 6.80 -14.21 0.94
CA PHE A 154 7.99 -14.32 0.08
C PHE A 154 8.74 -12.99 -0.06
N ASP A 155 8.03 -11.88 -0.25
CA ASP A 155 8.57 -10.52 -0.42
C ASP A 155 7.78 -9.54 0.45
N PRO A 156 8.09 -9.45 1.74
CA PRO A 156 7.33 -8.66 2.71
C PRO A 156 7.44 -7.16 2.52
N GLY A 157 8.34 -6.71 1.64
CA GLY A 157 8.57 -5.27 1.46
C GLY A 157 9.38 -4.64 2.60
N PRO A 158 9.59 -3.31 2.55
CA PRO A 158 10.53 -2.63 3.44
C PRO A 158 9.98 -2.22 4.80
N ALA A 159 8.66 -2.27 5.04
CA ALA A 159 8.06 -1.83 6.30
C ALA A 159 7.35 -2.96 7.04
N PRO A 160 7.24 -2.88 8.39
CA PRO A 160 6.70 -3.97 9.21
C PRO A 160 5.17 -4.11 9.15
N ARG A 161 4.47 -3.08 8.67
CA ARG A 161 3.01 -3.09 8.51
C ARG A 161 2.65 -3.17 7.04
N HIS A 162 1.61 -3.94 6.73
CA HIS A 162 1.12 -4.12 5.37
C HIS A 162 -0.34 -3.73 5.28
N LEU A 163 -0.68 -2.94 4.26
CA LEU A 163 -2.05 -2.60 3.90
C LEU A 163 -2.34 -3.21 2.54
N LEU A 164 -3.29 -4.14 2.48
CA LEU A 164 -3.81 -4.69 1.23
C LEU A 164 -5.06 -3.92 0.81
N ILE A 165 -5.04 -3.35 -0.39
CA ILE A 165 -6.17 -2.67 -1.01
C ILE A 165 -6.62 -3.51 -2.21
N LEU A 166 -7.83 -4.04 -2.14
CA LEU A 166 -8.45 -4.82 -3.22
C LEU A 166 -9.41 -3.94 -4.02
N LEU A 167 -9.19 -3.84 -5.33
CA LEU A 167 -10.11 -3.21 -6.29
C LEU A 167 -10.85 -4.29 -7.07
N THR A 168 -12.09 -4.56 -6.68
CA THR A 168 -12.96 -5.59 -7.26
C THR A 168 -14.41 -5.10 -7.31
N ASP A 169 -15.28 -5.79 -8.05
CA ASP A 169 -16.74 -5.57 -8.01
C ASP A 169 -17.42 -6.35 -6.88
N ALA A 170 -16.62 -7.04 -6.08
CA ALA A 170 -17.11 -7.89 -5.00
C ALA A 170 -18.12 -8.96 -5.46
N SER A 171 -17.95 -9.49 -6.68
CA SER A 171 -18.75 -10.59 -7.25
C SER A 171 -17.90 -11.84 -7.49
N PRO A 172 -17.38 -12.50 -6.42
CA PRO A 172 -16.47 -13.62 -6.54
C PRO A 172 -17.14 -14.87 -7.13
N ASN A 173 -16.41 -15.61 -7.97
CA ASN A 173 -16.82 -16.90 -8.52
C ASN A 173 -16.15 -18.09 -7.78
N ASP A 174 -15.82 -17.96 -6.51
CA ASP A 174 -15.11 -18.97 -5.73
C ASP A 174 -15.89 -20.28 -5.56
N SER A 175 -17.24 -20.22 -5.58
CA SER A 175 -18.11 -21.39 -5.45
C SER A 175 -18.25 -22.21 -6.75
N ARG A 176 -17.88 -21.66 -7.89
CA ARG A 176 -17.99 -22.36 -9.17
C ARG A 176 -16.71 -23.14 -9.46
N ARG A 177 -16.85 -24.46 -9.69
CA ARG A 177 -15.75 -25.25 -10.25
C ARG A 177 -15.47 -24.75 -11.65
N ILE A 178 -14.23 -24.36 -11.95
CA ILE A 178 -13.79 -24.12 -13.31
C ILE A 178 -13.73 -25.49 -13.98
N PRO A 179 -14.45 -25.73 -15.09
CA PRO A 179 -14.38 -27.01 -15.79
C PRO A 179 -12.94 -27.26 -16.23
N PRO A 180 -12.42 -28.48 -16.09
CA PRO A 180 -11.14 -28.82 -16.66
C PRO A 180 -11.21 -28.58 -18.18
N SER A 181 -10.19 -27.94 -18.72
CA SER A 181 -10.01 -27.69 -20.17
C SER A 181 -9.63 -28.95 -20.90
#